data_49d9ff2654130867f6abc32e1e43a02a
#
_entry.id   49d9ff2654130867f6abc32e1e43a02a
#
_cell.length_a   1.000
_cell.length_b   1.000
_cell.length_c   1.000
_cell.angle_alpha   90.00
_cell.angle_beta   90.00
_cell.angle_gamma   90.00
#
_symmetry.space_group_name_H-M   'P 1'
#
loop_
_entity.id
_entity.type
_entity.pdbx_description
1 polymer ?
#
loop_
_entity_poly.entity_id
_entity_poly.type
_entity_poly.pdbx_seq_one_letter_code
_entity_poly.pdbx_strand_id
1 'polypeptide(L)'
;MTESEVRKLLRQMKEQDSQTAFRDFYNMTYDRLFRIAYYYVKQEEWSQEIVLDVFLRLWKQRDTLLDVRNIEDYCFILVKNASLNYLEKESKYTTVHSSCLPEPQE
;
A
#
# COMPACT_ATOMS: atom_id res chain seq x y z
N MET A 1 -5.32 -2.83 16.71
CA MET A 1 -3.85 -2.71 16.77
C MET A 1 -3.48 -1.39 17.41
N THR A 2 -2.55 -1.43 18.30
CA THR A 2 -2.14 -0.22 18.98
C THR A 2 -0.87 0.32 18.34
N GLU A 3 -0.65 1.60 18.52
CA GLU A 3 0.54 2.24 17.97
C GLU A 3 1.81 1.60 18.54
N SER A 4 1.77 1.25 19.79
CA SER A 4 2.93 0.66 20.44
C SER A 4 3.28 -0.71 19.85
N GLU A 5 2.27 -1.52 19.56
CA GLU A 5 2.50 -2.81 18.91
C GLU A 5 3.07 -2.65 17.52
N VAL A 6 2.53 -1.70 16.78
CA VAL A 6 2.98 -1.48 15.42
C VAL A 6 4.43 -1.02 15.42
N ARG A 7 4.77 -0.08 16.29
CA ARG A 7 6.14 0.41 16.32
C ARG A 7 7.13 -0.67 16.73
N LYS A 8 6.71 -1.58 17.60
CA LYS A 8 7.55 -2.71 17.97
C LYS A 8 7.85 -3.58 16.75
N LEU A 9 6.81 -3.87 15.96
CA LEU A 9 7.00 -4.66 14.75
C LEU A 9 7.88 -3.94 13.75
N LEU A 10 7.68 -2.64 13.58
CA LEU A 10 8.50 -1.87 12.65
C LEU A 10 9.96 -1.86 13.08
N ARG A 11 10.21 -1.78 14.39
CA ARG A 11 11.57 -1.83 14.89
C ARG A 11 12.24 -3.16 14.58
N GLN A 12 11.50 -4.25 14.76
CA GLN A 12 12.03 -5.57 14.46
C GLN A 12 12.31 -5.72 12.98
N MET A 13 11.46 -5.16 12.14
CA MET A 13 11.68 -5.20 10.70
C MET A 13 12.95 -4.43 10.34
N LYS A 14 13.15 -3.29 10.98
CA LYS A 14 14.29 -2.45 10.66
C LYS A 14 15.60 -3.05 11.17
N GLU A 15 15.61 -3.48 12.42
CA GLU A 15 16.86 -3.87 13.08
C GLU A 15 17.24 -5.31 12.82
N GLN A 16 16.26 -6.18 12.62
CA GLN A 16 16.51 -7.60 12.49
C GLN A 16 16.09 -8.15 11.14
N ASP A 17 15.61 -7.30 10.25
CA ASP A 17 15.05 -7.76 8.97
C ASP A 17 14.04 -8.89 9.21
N SER A 18 13.23 -8.74 10.25
CA SER A 18 12.36 -9.83 10.70
C SER A 18 11.18 -10.00 9.75
N GLN A 19 11.17 -11.10 9.04
CA GLN A 19 10.04 -11.42 8.18
C GLN A 19 8.83 -11.84 9.01
N THR A 20 9.06 -12.41 10.19
CA THR A 20 7.97 -12.74 11.09
C THR A 20 7.24 -11.48 11.54
N ALA A 21 8.00 -10.45 11.90
CA ALA A 21 7.39 -9.19 12.30
C ALA A 21 6.63 -8.58 11.13
N PHE A 22 7.17 -8.69 9.93
CA PHE A 22 6.49 -8.19 8.75
C PHE A 22 5.18 -8.93 8.52
N ARG A 23 5.20 -10.24 8.69
CA ARG A 23 3.98 -11.03 8.53
C ARG A 23 2.93 -10.63 9.55
N ASP A 24 3.36 -10.40 10.79
CA ASP A 24 2.42 -9.96 11.81
C ASP A 24 1.84 -8.61 11.48
N PHE A 25 2.67 -7.70 11.00
CA PHE A 25 2.21 -6.40 10.58
C PHE A 25 1.23 -6.53 9.42
N TYR A 26 1.54 -7.38 8.47
CA TYR A 26 0.68 -7.66 7.33
C TYR A 26 -0.69 -8.15 7.80
N ASN A 27 -0.68 -9.13 8.70
CA ASN A 27 -1.93 -9.70 9.18
C ASN A 27 -2.77 -8.70 9.95
N MET A 28 -2.13 -7.79 10.67
CA MET A 28 -2.83 -6.80 11.46
C MET A 28 -3.46 -5.71 10.61
N THR A 29 -2.89 -5.44 9.45
CA THR A 29 -3.32 -4.29 8.66
C THR A 29 -3.99 -4.66 7.35
N TYR A 30 -3.92 -5.91 6.93
CA TYR A 30 -4.38 -6.30 5.60
C TYR A 30 -5.84 -5.93 5.35
N ASP A 31 -6.72 -6.28 6.26
CA ASP A 31 -8.15 -6.03 6.06
C ASP A 31 -8.45 -4.55 5.89
N ARG A 32 -7.80 -3.73 6.68
CA ARG A 32 -8.01 -2.29 6.60
C ARG A 32 -7.56 -1.75 5.26
N LEU A 33 -6.37 -2.15 4.84
CA LEU A 33 -5.84 -1.65 3.58
C LEU A 33 -6.63 -2.18 2.40
N PHE A 34 -7.08 -3.43 2.50
CA PHE A 34 -7.92 -4.00 1.45
C PHE A 34 -9.21 -3.21 1.29
N ARG A 35 -9.84 -2.85 2.41
CA ARG A 35 -11.08 -2.09 2.35
C ARG A 35 -10.87 -0.73 1.70
N ILE A 36 -9.75 -0.10 1.98
CA ILE A 36 -9.45 1.19 1.37
C ILE A 36 -9.31 1.03 -0.13
N ALA A 37 -8.52 0.05 -0.57
CA ALA A 37 -8.34 -0.20 -1.99
C ALA A 37 -9.66 -0.51 -2.66
N TYR A 38 -10.45 -1.36 -2.03
CA TYR A 38 -11.73 -1.75 -2.60
C TYR A 38 -12.68 -0.56 -2.72
N TYR A 39 -12.60 0.35 -1.78
CA TYR A 39 -13.41 1.56 -1.85
C TYR A 39 -13.17 2.31 -3.15
N TYR A 40 -11.92 2.33 -3.59
CA TYR A 40 -11.57 3.06 -4.80
C TYR A 40 -11.77 2.25 -6.08
N VAL A 41 -11.32 1.01 -6.12
CA VAL A 41 -11.32 0.25 -7.37
C VAL A 41 -12.52 -0.68 -7.53
N LYS A 42 -13.21 -1.02 -6.45
CA LYS A 42 -14.46 -1.79 -6.49
C LYS A 42 -14.31 -3.18 -7.06
N GLN A 43 -13.11 -3.72 -7.08
CA GLN A 43 -12.88 -5.08 -7.55
C GLN A 43 -11.92 -5.79 -6.62
N GLU A 44 -12.26 -7.02 -6.29
CA GLU A 44 -11.50 -7.77 -5.31
C GLU A 44 -10.09 -8.06 -5.77
N GLU A 45 -9.95 -8.52 -7.02
CA GLU A 45 -8.63 -8.87 -7.53
C GLU A 45 -7.71 -7.66 -7.62
N TRP A 46 -8.27 -6.54 -8.06
CA TRP A 46 -7.48 -5.31 -8.12
C TRP A 46 -7.06 -4.86 -6.75
N SER A 47 -7.98 -5.00 -5.78
CA SER A 47 -7.68 -4.60 -4.40
C SER A 47 -6.54 -5.43 -3.83
N GLN A 48 -6.58 -6.74 -4.08
CA GLN A 48 -5.51 -7.62 -3.60
C GLN A 48 -4.17 -7.23 -4.19
N GLU A 49 -4.16 -6.93 -5.47
CA GLU A 49 -2.93 -6.56 -6.15
C GLU A 49 -2.37 -5.27 -5.59
N ILE A 50 -3.24 -4.31 -5.37
CA ILE A 50 -2.82 -3.02 -4.84
C ILE A 50 -2.25 -3.17 -3.44
N VAL A 51 -2.93 -3.93 -2.59
CA VAL A 51 -2.47 -4.10 -1.22
C VAL A 51 -1.12 -4.82 -1.18
N LEU A 52 -0.97 -5.85 -2.02
CA LEU A 52 0.30 -6.55 -2.10
C LEU A 52 1.44 -5.61 -2.50
N ASP A 53 1.17 -4.79 -3.49
CA ASP A 53 2.17 -3.84 -3.95
C ASP A 53 2.56 -2.86 -2.85
N VAL A 54 1.58 -2.40 -2.09
CA VAL A 54 1.85 -1.49 -0.98
C VAL A 54 2.69 -2.17 0.08
N PHE A 55 2.38 -3.42 0.43
CA PHE A 55 3.17 -4.13 1.44
C PHE A 55 4.60 -4.37 0.98
N LEU A 56 4.80 -4.67 -0.29
CA LEU A 56 6.16 -4.81 -0.80
C LEU A 56 6.92 -3.50 -0.68
N ARG A 57 6.25 -2.41 -0.97
CA ARG A 57 6.87 -1.10 -0.83
C ARG A 57 7.21 -0.80 0.63
N LEU A 58 6.32 -1.15 1.53
CA LEU A 58 6.58 -0.95 2.96
C LEU A 58 7.80 -1.76 3.41
N TRP A 59 7.91 -2.99 2.94
CA TRP A 59 9.06 -3.81 3.29
C TRP A 59 10.34 -3.18 2.78
N LYS A 60 10.34 -2.68 1.57
CA LYS A 60 11.51 -2.04 1.01
C LYS A 60 11.89 -0.77 1.77
N GLN A 61 10.91 -0.12 2.38
CA GLN A 61 11.15 1.09 3.14
C GLN A 61 11.29 0.85 4.62
N ARG A 62 11.48 -0.40 5.03
CA ARG A 62 11.43 -0.73 6.46
C ARG A 62 12.44 0.04 7.30
N ASP A 63 13.52 0.47 6.68
CA ASP A 63 14.55 1.21 7.43
C ASP A 63 14.06 2.58 7.89
N THR A 64 13.07 3.14 7.20
CA THR A 64 12.62 4.49 7.49
C THR A 64 11.20 4.56 8.06
N LEU A 65 10.54 3.43 8.20
CA LEU A 65 9.15 3.45 8.66
C LEU A 65 8.99 3.98 10.08
N LEU A 66 10.00 3.78 10.93
CA LEU A 66 9.92 4.31 12.29
C LEU A 66 9.95 5.82 12.32
N ASP A 67 10.44 6.45 11.27
CA ASP A 67 10.48 7.90 11.18
C ASP A 67 9.12 8.49 10.82
N VAL A 68 8.20 7.65 10.37
CA VAL A 68 6.87 8.10 10.02
C VAL A 68 6.08 8.33 11.29
N ARG A 69 5.50 9.51 11.40
CA ARG A 69 4.80 9.86 12.62
C ARG A 69 3.56 8.99 12.84
N ASN A 70 2.74 8.82 11.82
CA ASN A 70 1.54 8.03 11.91
C ASN A 70 1.53 7.01 10.79
N ILE A 71 1.86 5.77 11.13
CA ILE A 71 2.00 4.74 10.12
C ILE A 71 0.67 4.40 9.46
N GLU A 72 -0.42 4.50 10.21
CA GLU A 72 -1.72 4.20 9.62
C GLU A 72 -2.09 5.22 8.55
N ASP A 73 -1.84 6.49 8.83
CA ASP A 73 -2.09 7.53 7.83
C ASP A 73 -1.20 7.34 6.62
N TYR A 74 0.04 6.97 6.85
CA TYR A 74 0.98 6.75 5.77
C TYR A 74 0.51 5.60 4.88
N CYS A 75 0.08 4.50 5.50
CA CYS A 75 -0.44 3.37 4.75
C CYS A 75 -1.68 3.76 3.96
N PHE A 76 -2.55 4.54 4.57
CA PHE A 76 -3.74 5.00 3.87
C PHE A 76 -3.37 5.77 2.60
N ILE A 77 -2.41 6.68 2.72
CA ILE A 77 -1.99 7.48 1.58
C ILE A 77 -1.38 6.59 0.49
N LEU A 78 -0.58 5.61 0.90
CA LEU A 78 0.02 4.70 -0.08
C LEU A 78 -1.04 3.91 -0.85
N VAL A 79 -2.02 3.38 -0.12
CA VAL A 79 -3.07 2.60 -0.76
C VAL A 79 -3.93 3.48 -1.64
N LYS A 80 -4.27 4.67 -1.16
CA LYS A 80 -5.07 5.60 -1.94
C LYS A 80 -4.37 5.94 -3.25
N ASN A 81 -3.10 6.31 -3.17
CA ASN A 81 -2.36 6.69 -4.37
C ASN A 81 -2.20 5.52 -5.31
N ALA A 82 -1.93 4.33 -4.78
CA ALA A 82 -1.80 3.15 -5.62
C ALA A 82 -3.12 2.81 -6.29
N SER A 83 -4.22 3.00 -5.59
CA SER A 83 -5.54 2.72 -6.14
C SER A 83 -5.87 3.68 -7.26
N LEU A 84 -5.60 4.96 -7.06
CA LEU A 84 -5.87 5.96 -8.09
C LEU A 84 -5.00 5.72 -9.31
N ASN A 85 -3.74 5.34 -9.10
CA ASN A 85 -2.86 5.02 -10.21
C ASN A 85 -3.35 3.81 -10.98
N TYR A 86 -3.84 2.82 -10.25
CA TYR A 86 -4.37 1.63 -10.88
C TYR A 86 -5.57 1.95 -11.76
N LEU A 87 -6.47 2.77 -11.25
CA LEU A 87 -7.62 3.18 -12.02
C LEU A 87 -7.22 3.95 -13.26
N GLU A 88 -6.23 4.78 -13.13
CA GLU A 88 -5.75 5.56 -14.26
C GLU A 88 -5.21 4.66 -15.35
N LYS A 89 -4.44 3.66 -14.97
CA LYS A 89 -3.90 2.71 -15.93
C LYS A 89 -5.00 1.94 -16.65
N GLU A 90 -5.98 1.47 -15.88
CA GLU A 90 -7.08 0.70 -16.47
C GLU A 90 -7.90 1.57 -17.39
N SER A 91 -8.07 2.82 -17.04
CA SER A 91 -8.79 3.75 -17.87
C SER A 91 -8.09 3.96 -19.21
N LYS A 92 -6.77 4.03 -19.16
CA LYS A 92 -6.00 4.20 -20.40
C LYS A 92 -6.15 2.99 -21.31
N TYR A 93 -6.19 1.81 -20.73
CA TYR A 93 -6.35 0.61 -21.52
C TYR A 93 -7.73 0.53 -22.12
N THR A 94 -8.74 0.96 -21.39
CA THR A 94 -10.10 0.86 -21.87
C THR A 94 -10.42 1.92 -22.92
N THR A 95 -9.83 3.08 -22.81
CA THR A 95 -10.09 4.15 -23.77
C THR A 95 -8.87 4.34 -24.63
N VAL A 96 -8.71 3.43 -25.54
CA VAL A 96 -7.53 3.40 -26.36
C VAL A 96 -7.31 4.69 -27.12
N HIS A 97 -8.36 5.20 -27.69
CA HIS A 97 -8.22 6.40 -28.53
C HIS A 97 -7.75 7.59 -27.71
N SER A 98 -8.10 7.63 -26.46
CA SER A 98 -7.69 8.78 -25.67
C SER A 98 -6.23 8.65 -25.28
N SER A 99 -5.62 7.57 -25.64
CA SER A 99 -4.21 7.41 -25.36
C SER A 99 -3.38 8.43 -26.07
N CYS A 100 -3.94 9.12 -26.98
CA CYS A 100 -3.20 10.19 -27.59
C CYS A 100 -2.87 11.26 -26.58
N LEU A 101 -3.50 11.25 -25.44
CA LEU A 101 -3.10 12.11 -24.39
C LEU A 101 -1.87 11.61 -23.80
N PRO A 102 -0.92 12.34 -23.90
CA PRO A 102 0.33 11.93 -23.31
C PRO A 102 0.16 11.97 -21.86
N GLU A 103 0.40 11.58 -21.32
CA GLU A 103 0.22 11.70 -20.09
C GLU A 103 1.19 11.81 -19.34
N PRO A 104 1.31 12.19 -18.92
CA PRO A 104 2.39 12.37 -18.28
C PRO A 104 2.57 11.72 -17.07
N GLN A 105 2.60 11.61 -16.76
CA GLN A 105 2.73 11.23 -15.85
C GLN A 105 3.19 10.75 -15.29
N GLU A 106 3.44 10.59 -14.98
CA GLU A 106 3.67 10.27 -14.32
C GLU A 106 4.08 10.18 -14.02
#